data_426703f4d8b5e1c8a649b0a47582f28c
#
_entry.id   426703f4d8b5e1c8a649b0a47582f28c
#
_cell.length_a   1.000
_cell.length_b   1.000
_cell.length_c   1.000
_cell.angle_alpha   90.00
_cell.angle_beta   90.00
_cell.angle_gamma   90.00
#
_symmetry.space_group_name_H-M   'P 1'
#
loop_
_entity.id
_entity.type
_entity.pdbx_description
1 polymer ?
#
loop_
_entity_poly.entity_id
_entity_poly.type
_entity_poly.pdbx_seq_one_letter_code
_entity_poly.pdbx_strand_id
1 'polypeptide(L)'
;QKTTWDESSGKAHWKNRGSPDQPFFAVFNLTMTHESKVWPKGWTEVVSSLPEHDRHRAGDVIVPPLYPDTPAVRADLARLADLITVMDLEVGRLLRELDSAGLADDTIVMFWSDHGNGLPRAKRWTYDSGSRVPLIVRVPERFRAVAGSGYPGSVDERMLSLIDLGPTVLNLAGIETPGHMHGRSFLGSSGGAGREFIFGARDRLDERFDMVRTVRSSDFRYVRNLMPWH
;
A
#
# COMPACT_ATOMS: atom_id res chain seq x y z
N GLN A 1 -15.87 -15.19 -12.00
CA GLN A 1 -14.61 -15.76 -11.51
C GLN A 1 -14.85 -16.28 -10.09
N LYS A 2 -14.63 -17.57 -9.85
CA LYS A 2 -14.66 -18.09 -8.48
C LYS A 2 -13.45 -17.48 -7.75
N THR A 3 -13.71 -16.71 -6.71
CA THR A 3 -12.66 -16.23 -5.82
C THR A 3 -12.18 -17.39 -4.95
N THR A 4 -10.91 -17.39 -4.60
CA THR A 4 -10.32 -18.34 -3.64
C THR A 4 -10.58 -17.95 -2.20
N TRP A 5 -11.31 -16.86 -1.96
CA TRP A 5 -11.69 -16.37 -0.65
C TRP A 5 -12.95 -17.08 -0.14
N ASP A 6 -13.00 -17.40 1.14
CA ASP A 6 -14.23 -17.88 1.78
C ASP A 6 -15.32 -16.80 1.72
N GLU A 7 -14.94 -15.53 1.92
CA GLU A 7 -15.81 -14.38 1.74
C GLU A 7 -15.12 -13.27 0.95
N SER A 8 -15.83 -12.66 -0.01
CA SER A 8 -15.36 -11.53 -0.79
C SER A 8 -16.51 -10.56 -1.06
N SER A 9 -16.70 -9.58 -0.19
CA SER A 9 -17.73 -8.54 -0.29
C SER A 9 -17.40 -7.36 0.63
N GLY A 10 -18.19 -6.30 0.56
CA GLY A 10 -18.11 -5.19 1.52
C GLY A 10 -18.51 -5.55 2.97
N LYS A 11 -18.97 -6.78 3.21
CA LYS A 11 -19.30 -7.32 4.53
C LYS A 11 -18.34 -8.42 4.99
N ALA A 12 -17.41 -8.83 4.12
CA ALA A 12 -16.40 -9.82 4.46
C ALA A 12 -15.52 -9.31 5.59
N HIS A 13 -15.35 -10.12 6.60
CA HIS A 13 -14.63 -9.72 7.80
C HIS A 13 -14.08 -10.95 8.55
N TRP A 14 -12.93 -10.82 9.19
CA TRP A 14 -12.36 -11.89 10.02
C TRP A 14 -13.29 -12.32 11.19
N LYS A 15 -14.20 -11.46 11.61
CA LYS A 15 -15.22 -11.77 12.63
C LYS A 15 -16.26 -12.80 12.16
N ASN A 16 -16.41 -12.98 10.85
CA ASN A 16 -17.39 -13.90 10.26
C ASN A 16 -16.90 -15.35 10.21
N ARG A 17 -15.67 -15.64 10.67
CA ARG A 17 -15.14 -17.00 10.72
C ARG A 17 -15.98 -17.90 11.59
N GLY A 18 -16.02 -19.21 11.26
CA GLY A 18 -16.89 -20.18 11.89
C GLY A 18 -16.61 -20.47 13.37
N SER A 19 -15.40 -20.15 13.86
CA SER A 19 -15.00 -20.31 15.27
C SER A 19 -14.06 -19.17 15.67
N PRO A 20 -14.11 -18.70 16.93
CA PRO A 20 -13.15 -17.73 17.45
C PRO A 20 -11.68 -18.19 17.34
N ASP A 21 -11.43 -19.49 17.47
CA ASP A 21 -10.09 -20.08 17.41
C ASP A 21 -9.59 -20.36 15.99
N GLN A 22 -10.46 -20.19 14.99
CA GLN A 22 -10.09 -20.40 13.60
C GLN A 22 -9.09 -19.32 13.14
N PRO A 23 -7.89 -19.68 12.63
CA PRO A 23 -6.97 -18.73 12.01
C PRO A 23 -7.64 -17.99 10.85
N PHE A 24 -7.19 -16.79 10.57
CA PHE A 24 -7.70 -16.01 9.44
C PHE A 24 -6.58 -15.31 8.66
N PHE A 25 -6.87 -15.08 7.40
CA PHE A 25 -6.16 -14.14 6.54
C PHE A 25 -7.21 -13.18 5.97
N ALA A 26 -7.11 -11.91 6.31
CA ALA A 26 -8.07 -10.89 5.91
C ALA A 26 -7.39 -9.74 5.19
N VAL A 27 -7.98 -9.28 4.08
CA VAL A 27 -7.52 -8.12 3.32
C VAL A 27 -8.64 -7.11 3.23
N PHE A 28 -8.36 -5.88 3.67
CA PHE A 28 -9.28 -4.74 3.59
C PHE A 28 -8.79 -3.76 2.52
N ASN A 29 -9.56 -3.61 1.45
CA ASN A 29 -9.27 -2.65 0.39
C ASN A 29 -9.89 -1.30 0.73
N LEU A 30 -9.05 -0.34 1.13
CA LEU A 30 -9.47 1.01 1.48
C LEU A 30 -9.41 1.90 0.23
N THR A 31 -10.58 2.31 -0.27
CA THR A 31 -10.70 3.03 -1.56
C THR A 31 -10.89 4.53 -1.42
N MET A 32 -10.90 5.08 -0.19
CA MET A 32 -11.13 6.51 0.06
C MET A 32 -10.02 7.41 -0.50
N THR A 33 -8.81 6.89 -0.70
CA THR A 33 -7.67 7.62 -1.29
C THR A 33 -7.54 7.43 -2.81
N HIS A 34 -8.49 6.73 -3.45
CA HIS A 34 -8.48 6.53 -4.90
C HIS A 34 -8.53 7.87 -5.65
N GLU A 35 -7.85 7.97 -6.79
CA GLU A 35 -7.73 9.21 -7.59
C GLU A 35 -9.06 9.92 -7.86
N SER A 36 -10.15 9.17 -8.09
CA SER A 36 -11.49 9.74 -8.33
C SER A 36 -12.04 10.52 -7.13
N LYS A 37 -11.47 10.31 -5.95
CA LYS A 37 -11.87 10.97 -4.71
C LYS A 37 -11.12 12.29 -4.48
N VAL A 38 -10.06 12.58 -5.22
CA VAL A 38 -9.38 13.89 -5.16
C VAL A 38 -10.20 15.00 -5.82
N TRP A 39 -11.07 14.64 -6.78
CA TRP A 39 -11.99 15.59 -7.41
C TRP A 39 -13.00 16.15 -6.40
N PRO A 40 -13.44 17.41 -6.52
CA PRO A 40 -14.29 18.06 -5.52
C PRO A 40 -15.52 17.24 -5.11
N LYS A 41 -16.25 16.65 -6.06
CA LYS A 41 -17.40 15.80 -5.76
C LYS A 41 -17.02 14.56 -4.95
N GLY A 42 -16.00 13.82 -5.39
CA GLY A 42 -15.55 12.62 -4.71
C GLY A 42 -14.98 12.92 -3.32
N TRP A 43 -14.23 14.02 -3.19
CA TRP A 43 -13.71 14.49 -1.92
C TRP A 43 -14.83 14.83 -0.93
N THR A 44 -15.83 15.63 -1.34
CA THR A 44 -16.97 16.01 -0.48
C THR A 44 -17.69 14.77 0.07
N GLU A 45 -17.89 13.74 -0.76
CA GLU A 45 -18.52 12.50 -0.33
C GLU A 45 -17.72 11.80 0.78
N VAL A 46 -16.40 11.70 0.62
CA VAL A 46 -15.51 10.98 1.57
C VAL A 46 -15.34 11.76 2.87
N VAL A 47 -15.12 13.08 2.79
CA VAL A 47 -14.81 13.90 3.97
C VAL A 47 -16.04 14.41 4.72
N SER A 48 -17.24 13.97 4.33
CA SER A 48 -18.49 14.42 4.97
C SER A 48 -18.51 14.17 6.49
N SER A 49 -17.83 13.15 6.96
CA SER A 49 -17.70 12.82 8.38
C SER A 49 -16.46 13.42 9.06
N LEU A 50 -15.56 14.07 8.30
CA LEU A 50 -14.36 14.68 8.85
C LEU A 50 -14.69 16.07 9.37
N PRO A 51 -14.46 16.36 10.67
CA PRO A 51 -14.65 17.70 11.23
C PRO A 51 -13.84 18.76 10.49
N GLU A 52 -14.36 19.97 10.39
CA GLU A 52 -13.69 21.05 9.65
C GLU A 52 -12.31 21.39 10.21
N HIS A 53 -12.13 21.30 11.52
CA HIS A 53 -10.85 21.57 12.19
C HIS A 53 -9.77 20.51 11.90
N ASP A 54 -10.15 19.31 11.44
CA ASP A 54 -9.25 18.24 11.04
C ASP A 54 -8.90 18.28 9.54
N ARG A 55 -9.52 19.21 8.79
CA ARG A 55 -9.25 19.38 7.36
C ARG A 55 -8.01 20.20 7.10
N HIS A 56 -7.27 19.79 6.09
CA HIS A 56 -6.03 20.46 5.69
C HIS A 56 -6.34 21.73 4.88
N ARG A 57 -5.58 22.78 5.16
CA ARG A 57 -5.69 24.05 4.43
C ARG A 57 -4.72 24.08 3.26
N ALA A 58 -5.15 24.60 2.12
CA ALA A 58 -4.28 24.74 0.94
C ALA A 58 -3.01 25.58 1.20
N GLY A 59 -3.05 26.51 2.18
CA GLY A 59 -1.91 27.31 2.58
C GLY A 59 -0.83 26.54 3.34
N ASP A 60 -1.20 25.45 4.01
CA ASP A 60 -0.32 24.73 4.94
C ASP A 60 0.35 23.51 4.29
N VAL A 61 -0.08 23.13 3.06
CA VAL A 61 0.49 21.99 2.37
C VAL A 61 1.88 22.29 1.80
N ILE A 62 2.76 21.28 1.89
CA ILE A 62 4.07 21.33 1.24
C ILE A 62 3.89 20.88 -0.20
N VAL A 63 4.21 21.74 -1.16
CA VAL A 63 4.17 21.43 -2.59
C VAL A 63 5.46 20.72 -2.98
N PRO A 64 5.41 19.44 -3.43
CA PRO A 64 6.59 18.75 -3.92
C PRO A 64 7.24 19.51 -5.10
N PRO A 65 8.58 19.50 -5.24
CA PRO A 65 9.29 20.25 -6.29
C PRO A 65 8.90 19.90 -7.73
N LEU A 66 8.25 18.76 -7.92
CA LEU A 66 7.79 18.27 -9.22
C LEU A 66 6.49 18.96 -9.70
N TYR A 67 5.80 19.70 -8.82
CA TYR A 67 4.56 20.41 -9.15
C TYR A 67 4.78 21.93 -9.14
N PRO A 68 4.08 22.68 -10.01
CA PRO A 68 4.05 24.13 -9.88
C PRO A 68 3.28 24.53 -8.61
N ASP A 69 3.80 25.51 -7.88
CA ASP A 69 3.13 26.04 -6.71
C ASP A 69 2.02 27.01 -7.13
N THR A 70 0.82 26.47 -7.30
CA THR A 70 -0.38 27.22 -7.68
C THR A 70 -1.53 26.95 -6.72
N PRO A 71 -2.53 27.84 -6.62
CA PRO A 71 -3.72 27.59 -5.78
C PRO A 71 -4.44 26.28 -6.10
N ALA A 72 -4.50 25.89 -7.37
CA ALA A 72 -5.11 24.63 -7.80
C ALA A 72 -4.36 23.40 -7.27
N VAL A 73 -3.03 23.37 -7.43
CA VAL A 73 -2.18 22.29 -6.93
C VAL A 73 -2.24 22.19 -5.40
N ARG A 74 -2.20 23.35 -4.71
CA ARG A 74 -2.34 23.36 -3.26
C ARG A 74 -3.68 22.82 -2.79
N ALA A 75 -4.76 23.15 -3.48
CA ALA A 75 -6.10 22.64 -3.20
C ALA A 75 -6.18 21.12 -3.42
N ASP A 76 -5.57 20.58 -4.48
CA ASP A 76 -5.53 19.13 -4.73
C ASP A 76 -4.72 18.39 -3.67
N LEU A 77 -3.60 18.94 -3.25
CA LEU A 77 -2.77 18.37 -2.18
C LEU A 77 -3.50 18.39 -0.83
N ALA A 78 -4.21 19.46 -0.50
CA ALA A 78 -5.03 19.54 0.71
C ALA A 78 -6.14 18.48 0.68
N ARG A 79 -6.85 18.34 -0.43
CA ARG A 79 -7.86 17.27 -0.59
C ARG A 79 -7.28 15.88 -0.44
N LEU A 80 -6.12 15.63 -1.03
CA LEU A 80 -5.43 14.34 -0.87
C LEU A 80 -5.07 14.07 0.59
N ALA A 81 -4.59 15.08 1.32
CA ALA A 81 -4.27 14.96 2.73
C ALA A 81 -5.51 14.64 3.58
N ASP A 82 -6.65 15.28 3.31
CA ASP A 82 -7.93 14.97 3.96
C ASP A 82 -8.36 13.51 3.72
N LEU A 83 -8.22 13.03 2.49
CA LEU A 83 -8.55 11.63 2.16
C LEU A 83 -7.65 10.64 2.92
N ILE A 84 -6.37 10.98 3.09
CA ILE A 84 -5.43 10.19 3.88
C ILE A 84 -5.84 10.20 5.35
N THR A 85 -6.28 11.33 5.89
CA THR A 85 -6.80 11.42 7.26
C THR A 85 -8.02 10.52 7.46
N VAL A 86 -8.96 10.52 6.52
CA VAL A 86 -10.13 9.61 6.59
C VAL A 86 -9.71 8.14 6.53
N MET A 87 -8.74 7.82 5.69
CA MET A 87 -8.18 6.46 5.61
C MET A 87 -7.51 6.06 6.94
N ASP A 88 -6.73 6.94 7.54
CA ASP A 88 -6.05 6.69 8.81
C ASP A 88 -7.05 6.43 9.95
N LEU A 89 -8.13 7.20 10.01
CA LEU A 89 -9.23 6.98 10.96
C LEU A 89 -9.87 5.60 10.77
N GLU A 90 -10.06 5.14 9.54
CA GLU A 90 -10.60 3.81 9.24
C GLU A 90 -9.61 2.70 9.61
N VAL A 91 -8.32 2.87 9.32
CA VAL A 91 -7.27 1.95 9.79
C VAL A 91 -7.28 1.88 11.31
N GLY A 92 -7.34 3.03 11.98
CA GLY A 92 -7.45 3.10 13.44
C GLY A 92 -8.68 2.37 13.98
N ARG A 93 -9.84 2.46 13.30
CA ARG A 93 -11.04 1.70 13.64
C ARG A 93 -10.81 0.19 13.55
N LEU A 94 -10.23 -0.29 12.46
CA LEU A 94 -9.94 -1.73 12.26
C LEU A 94 -8.95 -2.26 13.31
N LEU A 95 -7.93 -1.46 13.65
CA LEU A 95 -6.96 -1.84 14.70
C LEU A 95 -7.61 -1.91 16.09
N ARG A 96 -8.48 -0.96 16.43
CA ARG A 96 -9.25 -1.00 17.69
C ARG A 96 -10.20 -2.20 17.75
N GLU A 97 -10.80 -2.59 16.63
CA GLU A 97 -11.63 -3.78 16.58
C GLU A 97 -10.83 -5.07 16.83
N LEU A 98 -9.60 -5.13 16.30
CA LEU A 98 -8.69 -6.25 16.51
C LEU A 98 -8.27 -6.33 17.98
N ASP A 99 -7.93 -5.19 18.58
CA ASP A 99 -7.55 -5.07 19.98
C ASP A 99 -8.71 -5.45 20.92
N SER A 100 -9.90 -4.90 20.66
CA SER A 100 -11.12 -5.21 21.44
C SER A 100 -11.54 -6.67 21.38
N ALA A 101 -11.14 -7.40 20.34
CA ALA A 101 -11.35 -8.83 20.21
C ALA A 101 -10.25 -9.67 20.90
N GLY A 102 -9.25 -9.04 21.53
CA GLY A 102 -8.11 -9.72 22.15
C GLY A 102 -7.15 -10.36 21.16
N LEU A 103 -7.19 -9.96 19.88
CA LEU A 103 -6.40 -10.57 18.79
C LEU A 103 -5.19 -9.74 18.38
N ALA A 104 -4.98 -8.57 18.98
CA ALA A 104 -3.88 -7.69 18.58
C ALA A 104 -2.51 -8.36 18.70
N ASP A 105 -2.27 -9.12 19.77
CA ASP A 105 -1.01 -9.82 19.99
C ASP A 105 -0.90 -11.17 19.26
N ASP A 106 -1.99 -11.58 18.61
CA ASP A 106 -2.07 -12.82 17.83
C ASP A 106 -2.15 -12.56 16.32
N THR A 107 -2.00 -11.31 15.87
CA THR A 107 -2.16 -10.97 14.48
C THR A 107 -1.00 -10.12 13.96
N ILE A 108 -0.33 -10.59 12.90
CA ILE A 108 0.61 -9.78 12.11
C ILE A 108 -0.24 -8.86 11.23
N VAL A 109 0.02 -7.56 11.30
CA VAL A 109 -0.70 -6.56 10.50
C VAL A 109 0.24 -5.95 9.47
N MET A 110 -0.18 -5.92 8.21
CA MET A 110 0.53 -5.28 7.12
C MET A 110 -0.34 -4.17 6.54
N PHE A 111 0.24 -2.98 6.38
CA PHE A 111 -0.38 -1.86 5.69
C PHE A 111 0.50 -1.44 4.52
N TRP A 112 -0.08 -1.37 3.32
CA TRP A 112 0.64 -0.94 2.12
C TRP A 112 -0.29 -0.25 1.13
N SER A 113 0.28 0.45 0.15
CA SER A 113 -0.44 0.93 -1.03
C SER A 113 -0.06 0.10 -2.26
N ASP A 114 -0.99 -0.08 -3.19
CA ASP A 114 -0.77 -0.79 -4.45
C ASP A 114 0.06 0.04 -5.45
N HIS A 115 -0.01 1.37 -5.37
CA HIS A 115 0.76 2.31 -6.18
C HIS A 115 0.81 3.69 -5.50
N GLY A 116 1.52 4.64 -6.10
CA GLY A 116 1.55 6.04 -5.65
C GLY A 116 0.18 6.72 -5.77
N ASN A 117 0.07 7.93 -5.23
CA ASN A 117 -1.19 8.69 -5.20
C ASN A 117 -1.75 9.00 -6.60
N GLY A 118 -3.00 9.50 -6.66
CA GLY A 118 -3.70 9.81 -7.90
C GLY A 118 -3.34 11.15 -8.56
N LEU A 119 -2.32 11.86 -8.07
CA LEU A 119 -1.86 13.11 -8.65
C LEU A 119 -0.95 12.86 -9.87
N PRO A 120 -0.73 13.87 -10.74
CA PRO A 120 0.14 13.74 -11.90
C PRO A 120 1.53 13.20 -11.57
N ARG A 121 2.11 12.37 -12.44
CA ARG A 121 3.43 11.72 -12.30
C ARG A 121 3.55 10.70 -11.14
N ALA A 122 2.46 10.32 -10.49
CA ALA A 122 2.46 9.28 -9.46
C ALA A 122 1.82 7.98 -9.98
N LYS A 123 0.53 7.76 -9.78
CA LYS A 123 -0.17 6.58 -10.34
C LYS A 123 0.12 6.45 -11.84
N ARG A 124 0.31 5.23 -12.35
CA ARG A 124 0.65 4.88 -13.75
C ARG A 124 2.07 5.24 -14.17
N TRP A 125 2.85 5.89 -13.33
CA TRP A 125 4.22 6.26 -13.66
C TRP A 125 5.23 5.37 -12.96
N THR A 126 6.30 5.02 -13.67
CA THR A 126 7.38 4.19 -13.14
C THR A 126 8.43 4.99 -12.35
N TYR A 127 8.12 6.22 -11.98
CA TYR A 127 8.94 7.05 -11.07
C TYR A 127 8.75 6.62 -9.61
N ASP A 128 9.61 7.12 -8.71
CA ASP A 128 9.46 6.85 -7.27
C ASP A 128 8.10 7.31 -6.75
N SER A 129 7.59 8.44 -7.22
CA SER A 129 6.26 8.93 -6.87
C SER A 129 5.11 7.95 -7.19
N GLY A 130 5.30 7.09 -8.19
CA GLY A 130 4.31 6.07 -8.57
C GLY A 130 4.60 4.67 -8.04
N SER A 131 5.85 4.36 -7.70
CA SER A 131 6.28 2.99 -7.39
C SER A 131 6.87 2.80 -5.99
N ARG A 132 7.35 3.86 -5.33
CA ARG A 132 7.78 3.81 -3.93
C ARG A 132 6.58 4.05 -3.04
N VAL A 133 6.01 2.98 -2.52
CA VAL A 133 4.79 2.99 -1.71
C VAL A 133 5.11 2.70 -0.25
N PRO A 134 4.28 3.15 0.70
CA PRO A 134 4.44 2.77 2.09
C PRO A 134 4.23 1.25 2.25
N LEU A 135 5.04 0.65 3.13
CA LEU A 135 4.83 -0.70 3.64
C LEU A 135 5.17 -0.67 5.13
N ILE A 136 4.17 -0.88 5.97
CA ILE A 136 4.33 -0.94 7.42
C ILE A 136 3.93 -2.33 7.87
N VAL A 137 4.78 -2.97 8.67
CA VAL A 137 4.51 -4.29 9.22
C VAL A 137 4.59 -4.24 10.73
N ARG A 138 3.48 -4.58 11.41
CA ARG A 138 3.43 -4.82 12.84
C ARG A 138 3.53 -6.31 13.09
N VAL A 139 4.61 -6.72 13.74
CA VAL A 139 4.81 -8.11 14.18
C VAL A 139 4.71 -8.15 15.69
N PRO A 140 3.70 -8.82 16.27
CA PRO A 140 3.60 -9.02 17.71
C PRO A 140 4.82 -9.74 18.27
N GLU A 141 5.14 -9.50 19.55
CA GLU A 141 6.32 -10.05 20.23
C GLU A 141 6.43 -11.56 20.05
N ARG A 142 5.35 -12.29 20.23
CA ARG A 142 5.31 -13.76 20.11
C ARG A 142 5.71 -14.29 18.74
N PHE A 143 5.62 -13.49 17.70
CA PHE A 143 5.97 -13.90 16.32
C PHE A 143 7.31 -13.36 15.84
N ARG A 144 8.03 -12.57 16.62
CA ARG A 144 9.30 -11.97 16.18
C ARG A 144 10.36 -12.98 15.81
N ALA A 145 10.50 -14.02 16.61
CA ALA A 145 11.47 -15.07 16.34
C ALA A 145 11.20 -15.78 15.01
N VAL A 146 9.92 -16.03 14.70
CA VAL A 146 9.52 -16.70 13.46
C VAL A 146 9.58 -15.74 12.27
N ALA A 147 9.16 -14.51 12.45
CA ALA A 147 9.13 -13.53 11.37
C ALA A 147 10.52 -13.01 10.98
N GLY A 148 11.52 -13.14 11.87
CA GLY A 148 12.85 -12.57 11.60
C GLY A 148 12.82 -11.06 11.44
N SER A 149 11.84 -10.37 12.06
CA SER A 149 11.66 -8.94 11.93
C SER A 149 12.67 -8.16 12.77
N GLY A 150 12.97 -6.93 12.36
CA GLY A 150 13.79 -5.99 13.11
C GLY A 150 13.13 -5.53 14.42
N TYR A 151 13.76 -4.54 15.08
CA TYR A 151 13.22 -3.96 16.30
C TYR A 151 11.99 -3.09 16.02
N PRO A 152 11.05 -2.96 16.96
CA PRO A 152 9.92 -2.05 16.84
C PRO A 152 10.39 -0.61 16.58
N GLY A 153 9.73 0.06 15.64
CA GLY A 153 10.09 1.41 15.22
C GLY A 153 11.32 1.50 14.30
N SER A 154 11.92 0.36 13.92
CA SER A 154 13.02 0.36 12.94
C SER A 154 12.51 0.62 11.53
N VAL A 155 13.37 1.20 10.70
CA VAL A 155 13.16 1.33 9.26
C VAL A 155 13.96 0.25 8.55
N ASP A 156 13.32 -0.46 7.64
CA ASP A 156 13.96 -1.48 6.79
C ASP A 156 14.26 -0.84 5.43
N GLU A 157 15.53 -0.63 5.14
CA GLU A 157 15.99 -0.01 3.89
C GLU A 157 16.14 -1.01 2.73
N ARG A 158 15.80 -2.28 2.93
CA ARG A 158 15.86 -3.27 1.85
C ARG A 158 14.89 -2.89 0.73
N MET A 159 15.33 -3.03 -0.50
CA MET A 159 14.45 -2.92 -1.66
C MET A 159 13.57 -4.17 -1.76
N LEU A 160 12.27 -3.96 -1.71
CA LEU A 160 11.24 -4.98 -1.81
C LEU A 160 10.31 -4.68 -3.00
N SER A 161 9.69 -5.70 -3.55
CA SER A 161 8.68 -5.57 -4.58
C SER A 161 7.34 -6.10 -4.05
N LEU A 162 6.21 -5.53 -4.48
CA LEU A 162 4.89 -5.99 -4.02
C LEU A 162 4.60 -7.45 -4.39
N ILE A 163 5.27 -8.00 -5.41
CA ILE A 163 5.21 -9.44 -5.71
C ILE A 163 5.76 -10.32 -4.57
N ASP A 164 6.51 -9.74 -3.64
CA ASP A 164 7.12 -10.42 -2.51
C ASP A 164 6.13 -10.61 -1.34
N LEU A 165 4.99 -9.89 -1.35
CA LEU A 165 3.97 -9.99 -0.30
C LEU A 165 3.35 -11.40 -0.24
N GLY A 166 2.96 -11.97 -1.39
CA GLY A 166 2.37 -13.30 -1.45
C GLY A 166 3.27 -14.39 -0.83
N PRO A 167 4.51 -14.56 -1.31
CA PRO A 167 5.47 -15.49 -0.70
C PRO A 167 5.73 -15.22 0.78
N THR A 168 5.75 -13.94 1.20
CA THR A 168 5.94 -13.58 2.61
C THR A 168 4.79 -14.04 3.48
N VAL A 169 3.55 -13.83 3.04
CA VAL A 169 2.35 -14.27 3.76
C VAL A 169 2.33 -15.81 3.88
N LEU A 170 2.62 -16.53 2.79
CA LEU A 170 2.70 -17.98 2.81
C LEU A 170 3.76 -18.48 3.81
N ASN A 171 4.96 -17.90 3.76
CA ASN A 171 6.04 -18.25 4.67
C ASN A 171 5.67 -17.99 6.13
N LEU A 172 5.08 -16.84 6.45
CA LEU A 172 4.61 -16.53 7.80
C LEU A 172 3.52 -17.50 8.28
N ALA A 173 2.71 -18.04 7.35
CA ALA A 173 1.72 -19.06 7.64
C ALA A 173 2.30 -20.49 7.70
N GLY A 174 3.62 -20.66 7.53
CA GLY A 174 4.26 -21.97 7.49
C GLY A 174 3.99 -22.78 6.22
N ILE A 175 3.57 -22.13 5.16
CA ILE A 175 3.23 -22.74 3.86
C ILE A 175 4.41 -22.53 2.89
N GLU A 176 4.82 -23.60 2.22
CA GLU A 176 5.86 -23.53 1.20
C GLU A 176 5.43 -22.66 0.01
N THR A 177 6.33 -21.79 -0.43
CA THR A 177 6.06 -20.92 -1.58
C THR A 177 6.05 -21.75 -2.87
N PRO A 178 4.95 -21.77 -3.65
CA PRO A 178 4.89 -22.49 -4.91
C PRO A 178 5.95 -22.02 -5.90
N GLY A 179 6.58 -22.96 -6.61
CA GLY A 179 7.71 -22.69 -7.52
C GLY A 179 7.40 -21.78 -8.72
N HIS A 180 6.11 -21.54 -9.02
CA HIS A 180 5.70 -20.59 -10.06
C HIS A 180 5.62 -19.13 -9.60
N MET A 181 5.75 -18.86 -8.30
CA MET A 181 5.76 -17.50 -7.78
C MET A 181 7.14 -16.87 -7.96
N HIS A 182 7.20 -15.70 -8.57
CA HIS A 182 8.44 -14.96 -8.82
C HIS A 182 8.88 -14.07 -7.66
N GLY A 183 8.00 -13.86 -6.70
CA GLY A 183 8.29 -13.11 -5.47
C GLY A 183 9.23 -13.89 -4.55
N ARG A 184 9.83 -13.19 -3.60
CA ARG A 184 10.71 -13.75 -2.56
C ARG A 184 10.19 -13.30 -1.20
N SER A 185 10.11 -14.23 -0.25
CA SER A 185 9.75 -13.84 1.12
C SER A 185 10.81 -12.91 1.70
N PHE A 186 10.38 -11.85 2.35
CA PHE A 186 11.25 -10.92 3.09
C PHE A 186 11.09 -11.04 4.61
N LEU A 187 10.09 -11.78 5.09
CA LEU A 187 9.91 -12.16 6.48
C LEU A 187 9.67 -13.67 6.59
N GLY A 188 9.82 -14.21 7.81
CA GLY A 188 9.66 -15.63 8.07
C GLY A 188 10.97 -16.40 7.96
N SER A 189 10.91 -17.72 8.14
CA SER A 189 12.09 -18.61 8.19
C SER A 189 12.93 -18.59 6.90
N SER A 190 12.33 -18.32 5.76
CA SER A 190 12.99 -18.13 4.47
C SER A 190 13.09 -16.65 4.05
N GLY A 191 12.87 -15.74 4.99
CA GLY A 191 13.04 -14.30 4.76
C GLY A 191 14.48 -13.97 4.39
N GLY A 192 14.67 -13.39 3.21
CA GLY A 192 15.97 -13.14 2.61
C GLY A 192 16.41 -11.68 2.60
N ALA A 193 17.58 -11.45 2.03
CA ALA A 193 18.07 -10.12 1.70
C ALA A 193 17.12 -9.42 0.73
N GLY A 194 17.14 -8.07 0.75
CA GLY A 194 16.46 -7.26 -0.23
C GLY A 194 16.92 -7.55 -1.65
N ARG A 195 16.24 -6.95 -2.61
CA ARG A 195 16.59 -7.05 -4.02
C ARG A 195 17.70 -6.05 -4.34
N GLU A 196 18.66 -6.45 -5.15
CA GLU A 196 19.65 -5.53 -5.71
C GLU A 196 19.00 -4.62 -6.75
N PHE A 197 18.06 -5.17 -7.53
CA PHE A 197 17.32 -4.44 -8.55
C PHE A 197 15.82 -4.69 -8.45
N ILE A 198 15.05 -3.62 -8.72
CA ILE A 198 13.60 -3.67 -8.92
C ILE A 198 13.30 -3.23 -10.35
N PHE A 199 12.46 -4.00 -11.02
CA PHE A 199 12.06 -3.76 -12.40
C PHE A 199 10.64 -3.21 -12.46
N GLY A 200 10.42 -2.25 -13.35
CA GLY A 200 9.11 -1.67 -13.61
C GLY A 200 8.81 -1.65 -15.10
N ALA A 201 7.53 -1.76 -15.42
CA ALA A 201 7.04 -1.72 -16.79
C ALA A 201 5.77 -0.88 -16.87
N ARG A 202 5.62 -0.17 -17.97
CA ARG A 202 4.39 0.47 -18.39
C ARG A 202 4.26 0.30 -19.89
N ASP A 203 3.14 -0.23 -20.37
CA ASP A 203 2.88 -0.41 -21.80
C ASP A 203 1.77 0.51 -22.31
N ARG A 204 0.97 1.06 -21.38
CA ARG A 204 -0.13 1.96 -21.70
C ARG A 204 -0.29 3.03 -20.64
N LEU A 205 -0.77 4.18 -21.03
CA LEU A 205 -1.31 5.23 -20.19
C LEU A 205 -2.75 5.46 -20.65
N ASP A 206 -3.69 4.83 -19.96
CA ASP A 206 -5.08 4.68 -20.38
C ASP A 206 -5.17 4.07 -21.82
N GLU A 207 -5.73 4.76 -22.80
CA GLU A 207 -5.81 4.31 -24.19
C GLU A 207 -4.53 4.50 -25.00
N ARG A 208 -3.57 5.29 -24.51
CA ARG A 208 -2.32 5.57 -25.22
C ARG A 208 -1.28 4.49 -24.96
N PHE A 209 -0.69 3.98 -26.01
CA PHE A 209 0.52 3.15 -25.90
C PHE A 209 1.71 4.01 -25.49
N ASP A 210 2.46 3.54 -24.49
CA ASP A 210 3.64 4.23 -23.98
C ASP A 210 4.55 3.19 -23.32
N MET A 211 5.36 2.55 -24.13
CA MET A 211 6.18 1.43 -23.70
C MET A 211 7.43 1.90 -22.96
N VAL A 212 7.39 1.81 -21.63
CA VAL A 212 8.48 2.19 -20.74
C VAL A 212 8.94 0.99 -19.92
N ARG A 213 10.25 0.86 -19.75
CA ARG A 213 10.88 -0.11 -18.86
C ARG A 213 11.82 0.62 -17.91
N THR A 214 11.84 0.18 -16.66
CA THR A 214 12.72 0.77 -15.66
C THR A 214 13.45 -0.31 -14.88
N VAL A 215 14.66 0.02 -14.46
CA VAL A 215 15.39 -0.70 -13.44
C VAL A 215 15.82 0.28 -12.35
N ARG A 216 15.68 -0.11 -11.10
CA ARG A 216 16.02 0.66 -9.92
C ARG A 216 17.02 -0.11 -9.07
N SER A 217 18.15 0.51 -8.72
CA SER A 217 19.03 0.10 -7.64
C SER A 217 18.81 0.98 -6.40
N SER A 218 19.60 0.81 -5.34
CA SER A 218 19.57 1.71 -4.17
C SER A 218 19.73 3.19 -4.57
N ASP A 219 20.65 3.49 -5.47
CA ASP A 219 21.09 4.85 -5.75
C ASP A 219 20.59 5.38 -7.10
N PHE A 220 20.32 4.50 -8.07
CA PHE A 220 20.01 4.87 -9.43
C PHE A 220 18.70 4.29 -9.93
N ARG A 221 18.05 5.04 -10.81
CA ARG A 221 16.96 4.58 -11.64
C ARG A 221 17.27 4.83 -13.09
N TYR A 222 17.26 3.78 -13.90
CA TYR A 222 17.30 3.89 -15.35
C TYR A 222 15.89 3.73 -15.92
N VAL A 223 15.54 4.61 -16.82
CA VAL A 223 14.23 4.61 -17.52
C VAL A 223 14.49 4.56 -19.02
N ARG A 224 13.93 3.56 -19.70
CA ARG A 224 13.98 3.44 -21.15
C ARG A 224 12.58 3.57 -21.72
N ASN A 225 12.36 4.61 -22.52
CA ASN A 225 11.18 4.72 -23.36
C ASN A 225 11.46 4.01 -24.69
N LEU A 226 10.65 3.01 -25.02
CA LEU A 226 10.75 2.22 -26.25
C LEU A 226 9.87 2.79 -27.37
N MET A 227 9.05 3.80 -27.07
CA MET A 227 8.17 4.50 -28.02
C MET A 227 8.32 6.03 -27.86
N PRO A 228 9.53 6.59 -28.08
CA PRO A 228 9.79 8.01 -27.76
C PRO A 228 9.09 9.01 -28.69
N TRP A 229 8.44 8.52 -29.74
CA TRP A 229 7.80 9.34 -30.78
C TRP A 229 6.27 9.39 -30.66
N HIS A 230 5.70 8.92 -29.56
CA HIS A 230 4.25 8.91 -29.31
C HIS A 230 3.84 9.81 -28.16
#